data_34cc67b3222067adae8e364766aa32ee
#
_entry.id   34cc67b3222067adae8e364766aa32ee
#
_cell.length_a   1.000
_cell.length_b   1.000
_cell.length_c   1.000
_cell.angle_alpha   90.00
_cell.angle_beta   90.00
_cell.angle_gamma   90.00
#
_symmetry.space_group_name_H-M   'P 1'
#
loop_
_entity.id
_entity.type
_entity.pdbx_description
1 polymer ?
#
loop_
_entity_poly.entity_id
_entity_poly.type
_entity_poly.pdbx_seq_one_letter_code
_entity_poly.pdbx_strand_id
1 'polypeptide(L)'
;MLTNVIISLPLVVFIPRKTKEDKLFALNLNNYRNAHHFTMNNAKKIMKEIVERIVEGVIFPDPPYIFSYTIYPESARKFDLGNVAPGIQKFTDDALVELGKIKDDNYKIIQEVHYYFGGIDKENPRADLNIQTRQ
;
A
#
# COMPACT_ATOMS: atom_id res chain seq x y z
N MET A 1 15.00 -7.29 20.39
CA MET A 1 13.58 -6.93 20.24
C MET A 1 13.35 -6.31 18.86
N LEU A 2 12.36 -6.78 18.14
CA LEU A 2 12.01 -6.22 16.82
C LEU A 2 11.27 -4.91 17.02
N THR A 3 11.79 -3.81 16.46
CA THR A 3 11.16 -2.48 16.58
C THR A 3 10.60 -1.96 15.26
N ASN A 4 11.03 -2.54 14.13
CA ASN A 4 10.51 -2.16 12.83
C ASN A 4 10.69 -3.26 11.79
N VAL A 5 9.94 -3.17 10.73
CA VAL A 5 10.05 -4.01 9.54
C VAL A 5 9.71 -3.17 8.31
N ILE A 6 10.38 -3.45 7.20
CA ILE A 6 10.12 -2.76 5.93
C ILE A 6 9.59 -3.76 4.93
N ILE A 7 8.48 -3.42 4.27
CA ILE A 7 7.91 -4.20 3.17
C ILE A 7 7.80 -3.32 1.95
N SER A 8 7.97 -3.92 0.76
CA SER A 8 7.88 -3.20 -0.52
C SER A 8 6.55 -3.51 -1.19
N LEU A 9 5.81 -2.45 -1.53
CA LEU A 9 4.45 -2.53 -2.07
C LEU A 9 4.42 -2.04 -3.51
N PRO A 10 3.50 -2.57 -4.35
CA PRO A 10 3.35 -2.06 -5.71
C PRO A 10 2.65 -0.69 -5.72
N LEU A 11 2.85 0.05 -6.80
CA LEU A 11 2.14 1.31 -7.04
C LEU A 11 0.88 1.10 -7.88
N VAL A 12 0.80 -0.01 -8.58
CA VAL A 12 -0.31 -0.37 -9.46
C VAL A 12 -0.62 -1.85 -9.31
N VAL A 13 -1.84 -2.23 -9.65
CA VAL A 13 -2.22 -3.63 -9.81
C VAL A 13 -2.83 -3.81 -11.21
N PHE A 14 -2.84 -5.06 -11.69
CA PHE A 14 -3.42 -5.40 -12.99
C PHE A 14 -4.66 -6.23 -12.75
N ILE A 15 -5.80 -5.74 -13.27
CA ILE A 15 -7.10 -6.40 -13.11
C ILE A 15 -7.38 -7.21 -14.37
N PRO A 16 -7.48 -8.57 -14.29
CA PRO A 16 -7.78 -9.38 -15.46
C PRO A 16 -9.13 -9.05 -16.08
N ARG A 17 -9.21 -9.12 -17.42
CA ARG A 17 -10.44 -8.96 -18.18
C ARG A 17 -10.57 -10.13 -19.15
N LYS A 18 -11.82 -10.55 -19.41
CA LYS A 18 -12.08 -11.76 -20.21
C LYS A 18 -11.65 -11.65 -21.68
N THR A 19 -11.89 -10.49 -22.31
CA THR A 19 -11.72 -10.33 -23.76
C THR A 19 -10.75 -9.21 -24.13
N LYS A 20 -10.11 -8.60 -23.16
CA LYS A 20 -9.17 -7.49 -23.32
C LYS A 20 -7.92 -7.74 -22.50
N GLU A 21 -6.88 -6.95 -22.77
CA GLU A 21 -5.71 -6.94 -21.91
C GLU A 21 -6.10 -6.57 -20.48
N ASP A 22 -5.26 -6.97 -19.51
CA ASP A 22 -5.47 -6.60 -18.12
C ASP A 22 -5.58 -5.09 -17.97
N LYS A 23 -6.48 -4.66 -17.10
CA LYS A 23 -6.64 -3.25 -16.81
C LYS A 23 -5.62 -2.80 -15.79
N LEU A 24 -4.82 -1.79 -16.14
CA LEU A 24 -3.92 -1.14 -15.19
C LEU A 24 -4.75 -0.31 -14.21
N PHE A 25 -4.53 -0.55 -12.92
CA PHE A 25 -5.22 0.20 -11.86
C PHE A 25 -4.17 0.81 -10.93
N ALA A 26 -4.06 2.12 -10.95
CA ALA A 26 -3.16 2.84 -10.05
C ALA A 26 -3.73 2.89 -8.64
N LEU A 27 -2.91 2.54 -7.66
CA LEU A 27 -3.29 2.53 -6.25
C LEU A 27 -3.17 3.94 -5.67
N ASN A 28 -4.07 4.83 -6.09
CA ASN A 28 -4.06 6.22 -5.64
C ASN A 28 -5.38 6.60 -4.99
N LEU A 29 -5.38 7.75 -4.30
CA LEU A 29 -6.54 8.19 -3.53
C LEU A 29 -7.73 8.52 -4.43
N ASN A 30 -7.46 9.10 -5.60
CA ASN A 30 -8.53 9.41 -6.55
C ASN A 30 -9.28 8.16 -6.98
N ASN A 31 -8.55 7.10 -7.34
CA ASN A 31 -9.17 5.81 -7.71
C ASN A 31 -9.86 5.16 -6.51
N TYR A 32 -9.28 5.25 -5.32
CA TYR A 32 -9.89 4.71 -4.11
C TYR A 32 -11.26 5.34 -3.84
N ARG A 33 -11.40 6.64 -4.08
CA ARG A 33 -12.63 7.38 -3.83
C ARG A 33 -13.66 7.24 -4.94
N ASN A 34 -13.22 7.13 -6.20
CA ASN A 34 -14.08 7.34 -7.37
C ASN A 34 -14.23 6.14 -8.29
N ALA A 35 -13.46 5.08 -8.13
CA ALA A 35 -13.58 3.92 -9.01
C ALA A 35 -14.92 3.22 -8.81
N HIS A 36 -15.44 2.64 -9.90
CA HIS A 36 -16.66 1.85 -9.85
C HIS A 36 -16.48 0.69 -8.86
N HIS A 37 -17.53 0.35 -8.11
CA HIS A 37 -17.43 -0.61 -7.02
C HIS A 37 -16.92 -1.99 -7.44
N PHE A 38 -17.26 -2.49 -8.65
CA PHE A 38 -16.72 -3.76 -9.12
C PHE A 38 -15.22 -3.68 -9.36
N THR A 39 -14.75 -2.60 -9.96
CA THR A 39 -13.32 -2.35 -10.19
C THR A 39 -12.60 -2.23 -8.86
N MET A 40 -13.18 -1.49 -7.92
CA MET A 40 -12.61 -1.31 -6.59
C MET A 40 -12.50 -2.65 -5.83
N ASN A 41 -13.56 -3.46 -5.87
CA ASN A 41 -13.55 -4.75 -5.19
C ASN A 41 -12.49 -5.67 -5.78
N ASN A 42 -12.32 -5.69 -7.09
CA ASN A 42 -11.29 -6.48 -7.74
C ASN A 42 -9.90 -5.97 -7.39
N ALA A 43 -9.68 -4.66 -7.38
CA ALA A 43 -8.40 -4.07 -6.99
C ALA A 43 -8.03 -4.43 -5.56
N LYS A 44 -8.98 -4.32 -4.63
CA LYS A 44 -8.77 -4.69 -3.22
C LYS A 44 -8.43 -6.16 -3.06
N LYS A 45 -9.13 -7.03 -3.78
CA LYS A 45 -8.88 -8.48 -3.74
C LYS A 45 -7.47 -8.80 -4.23
N ILE A 46 -7.07 -8.21 -5.35
CA ILE A 46 -5.75 -8.43 -5.92
C ILE A 46 -4.68 -7.88 -5.00
N MET A 47 -4.87 -6.68 -4.45
CA MET A 47 -3.93 -6.10 -3.49
C MET A 47 -3.78 -6.97 -2.25
N LYS A 48 -4.88 -7.52 -1.74
CA LYS A 48 -4.83 -8.44 -0.61
C LYS A 48 -3.97 -9.67 -0.92
N GLU A 49 -4.15 -10.26 -2.10
CA GLU A 49 -3.35 -11.43 -2.52
C GLU A 49 -1.86 -11.09 -2.62
N ILE A 50 -1.54 -9.90 -3.14
CA ILE A 50 -0.15 -9.43 -3.25
C ILE A 50 0.44 -9.22 -1.86
N VAL A 51 -0.27 -8.51 -0.99
CA VAL A 51 0.20 -8.22 0.38
C VAL A 51 0.36 -9.51 1.17
N GLU A 52 -0.55 -10.47 1.01
CA GLU A 52 -0.46 -11.78 1.67
C GLU A 52 0.89 -12.45 1.38
N ARG A 53 1.32 -12.43 0.12
CA ARG A 53 2.61 -13.01 -0.27
C ARG A 53 3.78 -12.21 0.29
N ILE A 54 3.68 -10.90 0.29
CA ILE A 54 4.74 -10.01 0.80
C ILE A 54 4.96 -10.22 2.30
N VAL A 55 3.89 -10.37 3.07
CA VAL A 55 3.97 -10.46 4.54
C VAL A 55 4.04 -11.89 5.06
N GLU A 56 4.02 -12.89 4.19
CA GLU A 56 4.13 -14.29 4.59
C GLU A 56 5.45 -14.50 5.34
N GLY A 57 5.36 -15.01 6.57
CA GLY A 57 6.53 -15.23 7.41
C GLY A 57 7.16 -13.97 8.00
N VAL A 58 6.60 -12.79 7.72
CA VAL A 58 7.10 -11.52 8.27
C VAL A 58 6.48 -11.30 9.65
N ILE A 59 7.32 -11.07 10.63
CA ILE A 59 6.87 -10.78 12.00
C ILE A 59 6.81 -9.26 12.17
N PHE A 60 5.62 -8.75 12.47
CA PHE A 60 5.43 -7.33 12.71
C PHE A 60 5.85 -6.99 14.15
N PRO A 61 6.40 -5.78 14.37
CA PRO A 61 6.61 -5.29 15.73
C PRO A 61 5.28 -5.06 16.43
N ASP A 62 5.32 -4.77 17.72
CA ASP A 62 4.09 -4.54 18.50
C ASP A 62 3.47 -3.17 18.22
N PRO A 63 2.13 -3.07 18.19
CA PRO A 63 1.47 -1.77 18.09
C PRO A 63 1.62 -0.98 19.41
N PRO A 64 1.36 0.34 19.43
CA PRO A 64 0.88 1.14 18.29
C PRO A 64 2.00 1.45 17.31
N TYR A 65 1.62 1.77 16.08
CA TYR A 65 2.57 1.91 14.97
C TYR A 65 2.77 3.33 14.49
N ILE A 66 3.95 3.56 13.94
CA ILE A 66 4.25 4.63 12.98
C ILE A 66 4.42 3.94 11.63
N PHE A 67 3.61 4.34 10.65
CA PHE A 67 3.74 3.88 9.26
C PHE A 67 4.41 4.98 8.45
N SER A 68 5.54 4.66 7.83
CA SER A 68 6.27 5.61 6.97
C SER A 68 6.40 5.04 5.57
N TYR A 69 5.78 5.72 4.61
CA TYR A 69 5.79 5.31 3.19
C TYR A 69 6.81 6.16 2.45
N THR A 70 7.73 5.51 1.76
CA THR A 70 8.66 6.17 0.84
C THR A 70 8.31 5.73 -0.58
N ILE A 71 7.93 6.68 -1.43
CA ILE A 71 7.44 6.39 -2.77
C ILE A 71 8.54 6.61 -3.79
N TYR A 72 8.76 5.60 -4.62
CA TYR A 72 9.71 5.61 -5.74
C TYR A 72 8.93 5.43 -7.04
N PRO A 73 8.44 6.54 -7.66
CA PRO A 73 7.67 6.42 -8.89
C PRO A 73 8.56 6.07 -10.09
N GLU A 74 7.94 5.56 -11.15
CA GLU A 74 8.62 5.23 -12.39
C GLU A 74 9.18 6.48 -13.09
N SER A 75 8.46 7.59 -12.99
CA SER A 75 8.86 8.86 -13.58
C SER A 75 8.26 10.02 -12.79
N ALA A 76 8.80 11.22 -13.03
CA ALA A 76 8.25 12.43 -12.41
C ALA A 76 6.95 12.90 -13.06
N ARG A 77 6.58 12.28 -14.18
CA ARG A 77 5.44 12.73 -14.98
C ARG A 77 4.13 12.55 -14.21
N LYS A 78 3.41 13.65 -13.97
CA LYS A 78 2.13 13.66 -13.26
C LYS A 78 2.17 12.98 -11.89
N PHE A 79 3.34 12.94 -11.25
CA PHE A 79 3.44 12.37 -9.90
C PHE A 79 2.97 13.38 -8.86
N ASP A 80 2.07 12.95 -8.00
CA ASP A 80 1.54 13.72 -6.88
C ASP A 80 1.59 12.86 -5.62
N LEU A 81 2.50 13.17 -4.72
CA LEU A 81 2.69 12.42 -3.48
C LEU A 81 1.40 12.38 -2.64
N GLY A 82 0.65 13.48 -2.59
CA GLY A 82 -0.60 13.58 -1.84
C GLY A 82 -1.76 12.79 -2.41
N ASN A 83 -1.62 12.24 -3.62
CA ASN A 83 -2.61 11.34 -4.23
C ASN A 83 -2.13 9.89 -4.19
N VAL A 84 -0.84 9.67 -4.48
CA VAL A 84 -0.30 8.30 -4.57
C VAL A 84 -0.14 7.68 -3.20
N ALA A 85 0.55 8.33 -2.28
CA ALA A 85 0.86 7.76 -0.97
C ALA A 85 -0.39 7.46 -0.12
N PRO A 86 -1.36 8.40 0.01
CA PRO A 86 -2.59 8.09 0.75
C PRO A 86 -3.40 6.97 0.12
N GLY A 87 -3.39 6.86 -1.21
CA GLY A 87 -4.07 5.77 -1.91
C GLY A 87 -3.45 4.42 -1.57
N ILE A 88 -2.14 4.31 -1.68
CA ILE A 88 -1.42 3.08 -1.31
C ILE A 88 -1.68 2.75 0.15
N GLN A 89 -1.67 3.73 1.04
CA GLN A 89 -1.99 3.52 2.45
C GLN A 89 -3.37 2.87 2.62
N LYS A 90 -4.40 3.40 1.96
CA LYS A 90 -5.76 2.88 2.11
C LYS A 90 -5.88 1.43 1.65
N PHE A 91 -5.34 1.10 0.48
CA PHE A 91 -5.35 -0.27 -0.02
C PHE A 91 -4.54 -1.20 0.88
N THR A 92 -3.40 -0.74 1.39
CA THR A 92 -2.54 -1.54 2.27
C THR A 92 -3.18 -1.75 3.63
N ASP A 93 -3.74 -0.70 4.25
CA ASP A 93 -4.44 -0.82 5.53
C ASP A 93 -5.58 -1.84 5.43
N ASP A 94 -6.41 -1.74 4.38
CA ASP A 94 -7.51 -2.67 4.15
C ASP A 94 -6.99 -4.11 4.05
N ALA A 95 -5.91 -4.32 3.31
CA ALA A 95 -5.32 -5.66 3.14
C ALA A 95 -4.76 -6.20 4.46
N LEU A 96 -4.01 -5.39 5.20
CA LEU A 96 -3.38 -5.82 6.46
C LEU A 96 -4.42 -6.17 7.52
N VAL A 97 -5.50 -5.40 7.62
CA VAL A 97 -6.61 -5.67 8.54
C VAL A 97 -7.30 -6.98 8.14
N GLU A 98 -7.62 -7.13 6.87
CA GLU A 98 -8.34 -8.31 6.37
C GLU A 98 -7.51 -9.60 6.53
N LEU A 99 -6.18 -9.50 6.39
CA LEU A 99 -5.26 -10.62 6.62
C LEU A 99 -4.99 -10.90 8.09
N GLY A 100 -5.47 -10.06 8.99
CA GLY A 100 -5.23 -10.21 10.43
C GLY A 100 -3.81 -9.84 10.85
N LYS A 101 -3.04 -9.17 10.01
CA LYS A 101 -1.68 -8.73 10.34
C LYS A 101 -1.68 -7.54 11.30
N ILE A 102 -2.69 -6.69 11.19
CA ILE A 102 -2.97 -5.65 12.18
C ILE A 102 -4.42 -5.79 12.61
N LYS A 103 -4.70 -5.40 13.85
CA LYS A 103 -6.05 -5.60 14.42
C LYS A 103 -7.07 -4.66 13.78
N ASP A 104 -6.65 -3.42 13.50
CA ASP A 104 -7.49 -2.38 12.92
C ASP A 104 -6.56 -1.29 12.39
N ASP A 105 -7.09 -0.34 11.65
CA ASP A 105 -6.33 0.80 11.14
C ASP A 105 -6.68 2.11 11.86
N ASN A 106 -7.40 2.04 12.99
CA ASN A 106 -7.75 3.22 13.75
C ASN A 106 -6.56 3.78 14.54
N TYR A 107 -6.77 4.93 15.21
CA TYR A 107 -5.72 5.65 15.93
C TYR A 107 -5.09 4.88 17.09
N LYS A 108 -5.75 3.84 17.58
CA LYS A 108 -5.19 3.00 18.66
C LYS A 108 -4.08 2.10 18.13
N ILE A 109 -4.13 1.77 16.85
CA ILE A 109 -3.19 0.85 16.21
C ILE A 109 -2.16 1.63 15.37
N ILE A 110 -2.62 2.54 14.49
CA ILE A 110 -1.73 3.36 13.66
C ILE A 110 -1.85 4.81 14.14
N GLN A 111 -0.83 5.29 14.84
CA GLN A 111 -0.88 6.61 15.47
C GLN A 111 -0.20 7.71 14.68
N GLU A 112 0.72 7.35 13.78
CA GLU A 112 1.40 8.31 12.91
C GLU A 112 1.55 7.72 11.54
N VAL A 113 1.39 8.54 10.51
CA VAL A 113 1.65 8.16 9.12
C VAL A 113 2.47 9.26 8.47
N HIS A 114 3.55 8.87 7.82
CA HIS A 114 4.45 9.80 7.12
C HIS A 114 4.59 9.38 5.66
N TYR A 115 4.69 10.35 4.78
CA TYR A 115 4.89 10.15 3.35
C TYR A 115 6.14 10.85 2.89
N TYR A 116 6.99 10.14 2.16
CA TYR A 116 8.24 10.66 1.63
C TYR A 116 8.36 10.36 0.14
N PHE A 117 8.89 11.32 -0.60
CA PHE A 117 9.32 11.07 -1.97
C PHE A 117 10.76 10.51 -1.92
N GLY A 118 10.95 9.29 -2.40
CA GLY A 118 12.26 8.61 -2.33
C GLY A 118 13.16 8.88 -3.53
N GLY A 119 12.58 9.39 -4.63
CA GLY A 119 13.28 9.56 -5.89
C GLY A 119 12.64 8.74 -6.99
N ILE A 120 13.04 9.00 -8.22
CA ILE A 120 12.55 8.25 -9.39
C ILE A 120 13.31 6.93 -9.48
N ASP A 121 12.58 5.83 -9.63
CA ASP A 121 13.17 4.52 -9.87
C ASP A 121 12.44 3.83 -11.01
N LYS A 122 12.94 4.04 -12.22
CA LYS A 122 12.34 3.52 -13.45
C LYS A 122 12.34 2.00 -13.49
N GLU A 123 13.39 1.38 -12.95
CA GLU A 123 13.55 -0.08 -13.00
C GLU A 123 12.70 -0.81 -11.97
N ASN A 124 12.44 -0.17 -10.84
CA ASN A 124 11.70 -0.80 -9.74
C ASN A 124 10.83 0.20 -8.99
N PRO A 125 9.78 0.72 -9.68
CA PRO A 125 8.84 1.63 -9.01
C PRO A 125 8.09 0.90 -7.89
N ARG A 126 8.00 1.55 -6.73
CA ARG A 126 7.44 0.89 -5.54
C ARG A 126 7.15 1.89 -4.44
N ALA A 127 6.48 1.41 -3.40
CA ALA A 127 6.36 2.09 -2.12
C ALA A 127 6.98 1.20 -1.04
N ASP A 128 7.99 1.71 -0.35
CA ASP A 128 8.55 1.01 0.81
C ASP A 128 7.81 1.49 2.05
N LEU A 129 7.20 0.56 2.78
CA LEU A 129 6.50 0.84 4.02
C LEU A 129 7.34 0.38 5.19
N ASN A 130 7.76 1.33 6.03
CA ASN A 130 8.40 1.03 7.31
C ASN A 130 7.30 0.99 8.38
N ILE A 131 7.14 -0.17 9.00
CA ILE A 131 6.18 -0.39 10.08
C ILE A 131 7.01 -0.42 11.36
N GLN A 132 6.82 0.58 12.22
CA GLN A 132 7.63 0.79 13.41
C GLN A 132 6.74 0.91 14.64
N THR A 133 7.19 0.31 15.75
CA THR A 133 6.53 0.53 17.04
C THR A 133 6.76 1.97 17.49
N ARG A 134 5.70 2.66 17.86
CA ARG A 134 5.79 4.01 18.42
C ARG A 134 6.15 3.89 19.90
N GLN A 135 7.26 4.50 20.27
CA GLN A 135 7.75 4.50 21.65
C GLN A 135 7.01 5.52 22.51
#